data_04ca920cb9a0b44631ec090e75a272e8
#
_entry.id   04ca920cb9a0b44631ec090e75a272e8
#
_cell.length_a   1.000
_cell.length_b   1.000
_cell.length_c   1.000
_cell.angle_alpha   90.00
_cell.angle_beta   90.00
_cell.angle_gamma   90.00
#
_symmetry.space_group_name_H-M   'P 1'
#
loop_
_entity.id
_entity.type
_entity.pdbx_description
1 polymer ?
#
loop_
_entity_poly.entity_id
_entity_poly.type
_entity_poly.pdbx_seq_one_letter_code
_entity_poly.pdbx_strand_id
1 'polypeptide(L)'
;MKFFKSTHEYSYEWNLVSAAQWQKYPNDDCPHVSHVDVLNRQLDPKTGVLTTERLITVNQNIPTIIKKILGSTSTQYVREISIIDPQTKTLTMRSINLTLCNLLSVEETIVYHEHPDDKTKTQFTQQAAIKAGSLVSGWSSVLEEFSLRRFKQNADVGRAGFNKVLERFVVMAEAKE
;
A
#
# COMPACT_ATOMS: atom_id res chain seq x y z
N MET A 1 0.22 -17.78 10.75
CA MET A 1 -0.29 -16.43 10.39
C MET A 1 0.45 -15.39 11.23
N LYS A 2 0.95 -14.34 10.60
CA LYS A 2 1.64 -13.22 11.24
C LYS A 2 0.89 -11.92 10.97
N PHE A 3 0.96 -10.99 11.93
CA PHE A 3 0.32 -9.70 11.84
C PHE A 3 1.36 -8.57 11.90
N PHE A 4 1.08 -7.51 11.19
CA PHE A 4 1.81 -6.25 11.25
C PHE A 4 0.84 -5.12 11.57
N LYS A 5 1.25 -4.19 12.40
CA LYS A 5 0.54 -2.93 12.64
C LYS A 5 1.55 -1.81 12.79
N SER A 6 1.28 -0.69 12.17
CA SER A 6 2.07 0.54 12.25
C SER A 6 1.15 1.74 12.23
N THR A 7 1.53 2.79 12.94
CA THR A 7 0.91 4.11 12.90
C THR A 7 1.96 5.15 12.56
N HIS A 8 1.55 6.21 11.91
CA HIS A 8 2.42 7.34 11.57
C HIS A 8 1.58 8.61 11.52
N GLU A 9 2.21 9.76 11.71
CA GLU A 9 1.60 11.07 11.59
C GLU A 9 2.32 11.83 10.48
N TYR A 10 1.55 12.31 9.50
CA TYR A 10 2.06 13.22 8.47
C TYR A 10 1.75 14.64 8.89
N SER A 11 2.75 15.54 8.82
CA SER A 11 2.62 16.97 9.11
C SER A 11 1.99 17.74 7.94
N TYR A 12 0.93 17.18 7.36
CA TYR A 12 0.19 17.73 6.23
C TYR A 12 -1.29 17.42 6.39
N GLU A 13 -2.14 18.34 5.93
CA GLU A 13 -3.59 18.16 5.96
C GLU A 13 -4.04 16.95 5.15
N TRP A 14 -5.14 16.34 5.56
CA TRP A 14 -5.68 15.16 4.92
C TRP A 14 -6.00 15.35 3.42
N ASN A 15 -6.49 16.53 3.04
CA ASN A 15 -6.78 16.84 1.64
C ASN A 15 -5.52 16.74 0.76
N LEU A 16 -4.40 17.26 1.24
CA LEU A 16 -3.12 17.21 0.55
C LEU A 16 -2.59 15.78 0.50
N VAL A 17 -2.62 15.06 1.63
CA VAL A 17 -2.12 13.68 1.72
C VAL A 17 -2.93 12.75 0.81
N SER A 18 -4.28 12.85 0.83
CA SER A 18 -5.15 12.02 -0.02
C SER A 18 -4.97 12.31 -1.50
N ALA A 19 -4.78 13.57 -1.90
CA ALA A 19 -4.49 13.95 -3.27
C ALA A 19 -3.11 13.46 -3.74
N ALA A 20 -2.07 13.63 -2.91
CA ALA A 20 -0.71 13.20 -3.21
C ALA A 20 -0.57 11.68 -3.33
N GLN A 21 -1.46 10.88 -2.72
CA GLN A 21 -1.44 9.43 -2.79
C GLN A 21 -1.51 8.90 -4.23
N TRP A 22 -2.16 9.62 -5.14
CA TRP A 22 -2.23 9.25 -6.56
C TRP A 22 -0.90 9.42 -7.30
N GLN A 23 0.04 10.18 -6.73
CA GLN A 23 1.38 10.41 -7.27
C GLN A 23 2.46 9.60 -6.55
N LYS A 24 2.06 8.70 -5.66
CA LYS A 24 2.99 7.85 -4.94
C LYS A 24 3.81 6.94 -5.87
N TYR A 25 3.24 6.54 -7.01
CA TYR A 25 3.89 5.69 -8.02
C TYR A 25 3.70 6.26 -9.43
N PRO A 26 4.71 6.17 -10.32
CA PRO A 26 6.04 5.62 -10.09
C PRO A 26 6.87 6.46 -9.11
N ASN A 27 7.81 5.82 -8.39
CA ASN A 27 8.64 6.48 -7.40
C ASN A 27 10.02 5.81 -7.35
N ASP A 28 11.09 6.58 -7.52
CA ASP A 28 12.47 6.08 -7.51
C ASP A 28 12.88 5.45 -6.17
N ASP A 29 12.27 5.88 -5.08
CA ASP A 29 12.47 5.27 -3.75
C ASP A 29 11.74 3.92 -3.60
N CYS A 30 10.81 3.61 -4.50
CA CYS A 30 10.05 2.36 -4.53
C CYS A 30 10.23 1.61 -5.87
N PRO A 31 11.46 1.30 -6.30
CA PRO A 31 11.74 0.75 -7.63
C PRO A 31 11.15 -0.65 -7.84
N HIS A 32 10.72 -1.31 -6.78
CA HIS A 32 10.02 -2.59 -6.84
C HIS A 32 8.59 -2.46 -7.40
N VAL A 33 7.97 -1.29 -7.33
CA VAL A 33 6.67 -1.02 -7.97
C VAL A 33 6.93 -0.54 -9.39
N SER A 34 6.76 -1.43 -10.36
CA SER A 34 7.11 -1.15 -11.76
C SER A 34 5.97 -0.52 -12.56
N HIS A 35 4.73 -0.81 -12.21
CA HIS A 35 3.56 -0.29 -12.92
C HIS A 35 2.31 -0.26 -12.04
N VAL A 36 1.39 0.66 -12.34
CA VAL A 36 0.08 0.78 -11.70
C VAL A 36 -0.98 1.05 -12.76
N ASP A 37 -1.90 0.11 -12.93
CA ASP A 37 -3.06 0.24 -13.82
C ASP A 37 -4.31 0.57 -13.01
N VAL A 38 -5.10 1.52 -13.47
CA VAL A 38 -6.44 1.79 -12.94
C VAL A 38 -7.42 0.90 -13.69
N LEU A 39 -7.99 -0.09 -13.00
CA LEU A 39 -8.95 -1.03 -13.58
C LEU A 39 -10.37 -0.46 -13.58
N ASN A 40 -10.74 0.26 -12.53
CA ASN A 40 -12.05 0.86 -12.38
C ASN A 40 -11.99 2.10 -11.50
N ARG A 41 -12.88 3.06 -11.77
CA ARG A 41 -13.04 4.26 -10.94
C ARG A 41 -14.48 4.71 -10.97
N GLN A 42 -15.07 4.87 -9.79
CA GLN A 42 -16.46 5.25 -9.61
C GLN A 42 -16.56 6.40 -8.59
N LEU A 43 -17.24 7.47 -8.99
CA LEU A 43 -17.60 8.58 -8.10
C LEU A 43 -19.09 8.50 -7.81
N ASP A 44 -19.46 8.45 -6.53
CA ASP A 44 -20.85 8.62 -6.11
C ASP A 44 -21.19 10.14 -6.11
N PRO A 45 -22.06 10.60 -7.00
CA PRO A 45 -22.36 12.03 -7.11
C PRO A 45 -23.14 12.59 -5.91
N LYS A 46 -23.74 11.74 -5.09
CA LYS A 46 -24.51 12.16 -3.90
C LYS A 46 -23.64 12.35 -2.68
N THR A 47 -22.66 11.49 -2.50
CA THR A 47 -21.79 11.49 -1.32
C THR A 47 -20.39 12.08 -1.61
N GLY A 48 -19.99 12.12 -2.88
CA GLY A 48 -18.63 12.47 -3.28
C GLY A 48 -17.61 11.35 -3.03
N VAL A 49 -18.05 10.17 -2.60
CA VAL A 49 -17.16 9.02 -2.35
C VAL A 49 -16.57 8.54 -3.67
N LEU A 50 -15.23 8.48 -3.73
CA LEU A 50 -14.49 7.97 -4.87
C LEU A 50 -13.93 6.59 -4.55
N THR A 51 -14.39 5.58 -5.28
CA THR A 51 -13.83 4.22 -5.24
C THR A 51 -12.96 3.99 -6.45
N THR A 52 -11.74 3.50 -6.24
CA THR A 52 -10.82 3.17 -7.32
C THR A 52 -10.25 1.77 -7.10
N GLU A 53 -10.23 0.97 -8.16
CA GLU A 53 -9.59 -0.34 -8.20
C GLU A 53 -8.34 -0.26 -9.07
N ARG A 54 -7.20 -0.73 -8.54
CA ARG A 54 -5.91 -0.71 -9.23
C ARG A 54 -5.28 -2.10 -9.25
N LEU A 55 -4.52 -2.36 -10.32
CA LEU A 55 -3.59 -3.48 -10.40
C LEU A 55 -2.18 -2.93 -10.30
N ILE A 56 -1.45 -3.38 -9.30
CA ILE A 56 -0.07 -2.95 -9.04
C ILE A 56 0.86 -4.08 -9.43
N THR A 57 1.79 -3.79 -10.34
CA THR A 57 2.83 -4.73 -10.75
C THR A 57 4.08 -4.50 -9.92
N VAL A 58 4.50 -5.54 -9.22
CA VAL A 58 5.64 -5.51 -8.29
C VAL A 58 6.71 -6.50 -8.74
N ASN A 59 7.95 -6.02 -8.89
CA ASN A 59 9.11 -6.85 -9.19
C ASN A 59 9.94 -7.02 -7.92
N GLN A 60 9.76 -8.14 -7.25
CA GLN A 60 10.49 -8.46 -6.02
C GLN A 60 11.13 -9.83 -6.08
N ASN A 61 12.28 -9.95 -5.40
CA ASN A 61 12.89 -11.26 -5.18
C ASN A 61 11.98 -12.08 -4.23
N ILE A 62 11.48 -13.19 -4.75
CA ILE A 62 10.75 -14.18 -3.95
C ILE A 62 11.73 -15.09 -3.18
N PRO A 63 11.34 -15.65 -2.03
CA PRO A 63 12.15 -16.58 -1.28
C PRO A 63 12.65 -17.76 -2.14
N THR A 64 13.87 -18.19 -1.92
CA THR A 64 14.49 -19.27 -2.70
C THR A 64 13.67 -20.56 -2.69
N ILE A 65 12.98 -20.85 -1.59
CA ILE A 65 12.10 -22.01 -1.47
C ILE A 65 10.91 -21.91 -2.41
N ILE A 66 10.32 -20.71 -2.55
CA ILE A 66 9.20 -20.47 -3.50
C ILE A 66 9.72 -20.55 -4.93
N LYS A 67 10.92 -20.02 -5.21
CA LYS A 67 11.58 -20.17 -6.54
C LYS A 67 11.78 -21.61 -6.94
N LYS A 68 12.14 -22.51 -5.99
CA LYS A 68 12.31 -23.93 -6.25
C LYS A 68 11.01 -24.65 -6.59
N ILE A 69 9.88 -24.18 -6.04
CA ILE A 69 8.55 -24.79 -6.27
C ILE A 69 7.92 -24.30 -7.59
N LEU A 70 8.13 -23.04 -7.94
CA LEU A 70 7.36 -22.37 -9.00
C LEU A 70 8.19 -21.87 -10.19
N GLY A 71 9.52 -22.00 -10.13
CA GLY A 71 10.40 -21.34 -11.10
C GLY A 71 10.63 -19.85 -10.79
N SER A 72 11.31 -19.14 -11.69
CA SER A 72 11.89 -17.82 -11.42
C SER A 72 11.03 -16.62 -11.85
N THR A 73 9.73 -16.61 -11.60
CA THR A 73 8.95 -15.39 -11.83
C THR A 73 9.21 -14.38 -10.72
N SER A 74 9.77 -13.22 -11.09
CA SER A 74 9.98 -12.09 -10.18
C SER A 74 8.78 -11.13 -10.15
N THR A 75 7.92 -11.18 -11.17
CA THR A 75 6.76 -10.30 -11.30
C THR A 75 5.59 -10.80 -10.46
N GLN A 76 5.05 -9.93 -9.65
CA GLN A 76 3.89 -10.18 -8.80
C GLN A 76 2.83 -9.11 -9.07
N TYR A 77 1.58 -9.50 -8.90
CA TYR A 77 0.44 -8.61 -9.04
C TYR A 77 -0.27 -8.46 -7.71
N VAL A 78 -0.61 -7.23 -7.38
CA VAL A 78 -1.38 -6.86 -6.20
C VAL A 78 -2.62 -6.11 -6.66
N ARG A 79 -3.78 -6.54 -6.21
CA ARG A 79 -5.04 -5.83 -6.39
C ARG A 79 -5.23 -4.89 -5.21
N GLU A 80 -5.55 -3.65 -5.49
CA GLU A 80 -5.85 -2.65 -4.48
C GLU A 80 -7.21 -2.00 -4.76
N ILE A 81 -8.01 -1.84 -3.71
CA ILE A 81 -9.24 -1.04 -3.72
C ILE A 81 -9.04 0.12 -2.75
N SER A 82 -9.18 1.34 -3.24
CA SER A 82 -9.15 2.55 -2.43
C SER A 82 -10.52 3.23 -2.42
N ILE A 83 -10.89 3.75 -1.26
CA ILE A 83 -12.14 4.49 -1.02
C ILE A 83 -11.74 5.81 -0.37
N ILE A 84 -12.03 6.93 -1.06
CA ILE A 84 -11.89 8.29 -0.53
C ILE A 84 -13.27 8.79 -0.18
N ASP A 85 -13.48 9.08 1.08
CA ASP A 85 -14.69 9.71 1.59
C ASP A 85 -14.37 11.14 2.05
N PRO A 86 -14.79 12.18 1.28
CA PRO A 86 -14.51 13.56 1.62
C PRO A 86 -15.34 14.07 2.81
N GLN A 87 -16.47 13.44 3.14
CA GLN A 87 -17.33 13.86 4.25
C GLN A 87 -16.70 13.47 5.60
N THR A 88 -16.17 12.24 5.68
CA THR A 88 -15.48 11.75 6.88
C THR A 88 -13.98 12.03 6.87
N LYS A 89 -13.47 12.62 5.77
CA LYS A 89 -12.02 12.83 5.54
C LYS A 89 -11.21 11.56 5.81
N THR A 90 -11.64 10.48 5.15
CA THR A 90 -11.02 9.17 5.27
C THR A 90 -10.62 8.63 3.90
N LEU A 91 -9.38 8.17 3.77
CA LEU A 91 -8.92 7.36 2.65
C LEU A 91 -8.59 5.97 3.19
N THR A 92 -9.33 4.96 2.74
CA THR A 92 -9.06 3.56 3.06
C THR A 92 -8.55 2.84 1.82
N MET A 93 -7.45 2.11 1.96
CA MET A 93 -6.86 1.30 0.90
C MET A 93 -6.75 -0.14 1.39
N ARG A 94 -7.26 -1.09 0.60
CA ARG A 94 -7.16 -2.52 0.87
C ARG A 94 -6.47 -3.21 -0.29
N SER A 95 -5.41 -3.94 0.00
CA SER A 95 -4.65 -4.66 -1.01
C SER A 95 -4.50 -6.14 -0.68
N ILE A 96 -4.45 -6.96 -1.71
CA ILE A 96 -4.17 -8.39 -1.64
C ILE A 96 -3.27 -8.79 -2.81
N ASN A 97 -2.29 -9.64 -2.54
CA ASN A 97 -1.49 -10.22 -3.62
C ASN A 97 -2.32 -11.25 -4.40
N LEU A 98 -2.28 -11.16 -5.72
CA LEU A 98 -2.94 -12.13 -6.62
C LEU A 98 -1.98 -13.26 -6.98
N THR A 99 -0.72 -12.93 -7.20
CA THR A 99 0.32 -13.90 -7.54
C THR A 99 0.74 -14.64 -6.27
N LEU A 100 0.81 -15.96 -6.36
CA LEU A 100 1.27 -16.83 -5.27
C LEU A 100 0.38 -16.82 -4.01
N CYS A 101 -0.83 -16.28 -4.08
CA CYS A 101 -1.74 -16.19 -2.92
C CYS A 101 -2.06 -17.55 -2.29
N ASN A 102 -2.01 -18.65 -3.07
CA ASN A 102 -2.17 -20.01 -2.57
C ASN A 102 -0.97 -20.51 -1.74
N LEU A 103 0.20 -19.92 -1.90
CA LEU A 103 1.40 -20.24 -1.15
C LEU A 103 1.64 -19.26 0.00
N LEU A 104 1.34 -17.99 -0.24
CA LEU A 104 1.50 -16.92 0.71
C LEU A 104 0.49 -15.82 0.41
N SER A 105 -0.51 -15.66 1.27
CA SER A 105 -1.46 -14.54 1.21
C SER A 105 -0.97 -13.38 2.06
N VAL A 106 -0.99 -12.18 1.50
CA VAL A 106 -0.72 -10.92 2.19
C VAL A 106 -1.92 -10.00 1.97
N GLU A 107 -2.65 -9.73 3.03
CA GLU A 107 -3.76 -8.79 3.02
C GLU A 107 -3.37 -7.56 3.82
N GLU A 108 -3.48 -6.38 3.21
CA GLU A 108 -3.13 -5.11 3.84
C GLU A 108 -4.33 -4.17 3.86
N THR A 109 -4.46 -3.42 4.95
CA THR A 109 -5.38 -2.28 5.05
C THR A 109 -4.60 -1.07 5.54
N ILE A 110 -4.71 0.01 4.80
CA ILE A 110 -4.16 1.33 5.13
C ILE A 110 -5.32 2.30 5.29
N VAL A 111 -5.26 3.13 6.33
CA VAL A 111 -6.23 4.19 6.57
C VAL A 111 -5.48 5.49 6.81
N TYR A 112 -5.83 6.52 6.05
CA TYR A 112 -5.46 7.91 6.31
C TYR A 112 -6.72 8.66 6.74
N HIS A 113 -6.67 9.37 7.84
CA HIS A 113 -7.77 10.22 8.28
C HIS A 113 -7.24 11.52 8.89
N GLU A 114 -8.08 12.55 8.90
CA GLU A 114 -7.75 13.80 9.56
C GLU A 114 -7.37 13.51 11.03
N HIS A 115 -6.29 14.14 11.51
CA HIS A 115 -5.88 13.93 12.90
C HIS A 115 -6.96 14.50 13.84
N PRO A 116 -7.39 13.76 14.89
CA PRO A 116 -8.52 14.15 15.73
C PRO A 116 -8.31 15.48 16.44
N ASP A 117 -7.07 15.74 16.88
CA ASP A 117 -6.74 16.91 17.70
C ASP A 117 -6.06 18.05 16.90
N ASP A 118 -5.57 17.77 15.69
CA ASP A 118 -4.82 18.74 14.87
C ASP A 118 -5.15 18.56 13.38
N LYS A 119 -6.06 19.37 12.87
CA LYS A 119 -6.53 19.29 11.47
C LYS A 119 -5.47 19.60 10.42
N THR A 120 -4.33 20.16 10.82
CA THR A 120 -3.18 20.39 9.92
C THR A 120 -2.37 19.13 9.67
N LYS A 121 -2.75 18.02 10.30
CA LYS A 121 -2.06 16.74 10.26
C LYS A 121 -2.97 15.60 9.78
N THR A 122 -2.34 14.55 9.32
CA THR A 122 -3.02 13.32 8.90
C THR A 122 -2.49 12.14 9.71
N GLN A 123 -3.39 11.39 10.33
CA GLN A 123 -3.06 10.14 10.98
C GLN A 123 -3.11 8.99 9.96
N PHE A 124 -2.06 8.18 9.98
CA PHE A 124 -1.90 7.00 9.15
C PHE A 124 -1.90 5.75 10.02
N THR A 125 -2.66 4.75 9.61
CA THR A 125 -2.65 3.41 10.22
C THR A 125 -2.49 2.38 9.12
N GLN A 126 -1.58 1.43 9.32
CA GLN A 126 -1.33 0.32 8.41
C GLN A 126 -1.41 -0.99 9.17
N GLN A 127 -2.16 -1.94 8.65
CA GLN A 127 -2.29 -3.28 9.18
C GLN A 127 -2.10 -4.29 8.06
N ALA A 128 -1.43 -5.40 8.35
CA ALA A 128 -1.34 -6.50 7.40
C ALA A 128 -1.45 -7.85 8.10
N ALA A 129 -2.06 -8.80 7.40
CA ALA A 129 -2.11 -10.21 7.76
C ALA A 129 -1.34 -11.02 6.71
N ILE A 130 -0.39 -11.84 7.18
CA ILE A 130 0.47 -12.66 6.32
C ILE A 130 0.24 -14.13 6.70
N LYS A 131 -0.20 -14.93 5.73
CA LYS A 131 -0.58 -16.33 5.96
C LYS A 131 0.03 -17.23 4.88
N ALA A 132 0.80 -18.22 5.29
CA ALA A 132 1.26 -19.29 4.42
C ALA A 132 0.11 -20.25 4.10
N GLY A 133 0.04 -20.69 2.85
CA GLY A 133 -0.93 -21.67 2.38
C GLY A 133 -0.58 -23.11 2.79
N SER A 134 -1.55 -24.02 2.64
CA SER A 134 -1.41 -25.43 3.00
C SER A 134 -0.32 -26.17 2.23
N LEU A 135 -0.07 -25.76 0.97
CA LEU A 135 0.95 -26.36 0.11
C LEU A 135 2.39 -26.22 0.65
N VAL A 136 2.61 -25.28 1.55
CA VAL A 136 3.92 -25.01 2.18
C VAL A 136 3.87 -25.21 3.69
N SER A 137 2.98 -26.07 4.19
CA SER A 137 2.72 -26.24 5.64
C SER A 137 3.98 -26.54 6.45
N GLY A 138 4.90 -27.36 5.95
CA GLY A 138 6.19 -27.66 6.60
C GLY A 138 7.15 -26.47 6.71
N TRP A 139 6.91 -25.38 5.97
CA TRP A 139 7.75 -24.17 5.92
C TRP A 139 6.98 -22.89 6.26
N SER A 140 5.74 -23.03 6.70
CA SER A 140 4.83 -21.89 6.91
C SER A 140 5.41 -20.83 7.83
N SER A 141 5.99 -21.22 8.97
CA SER A 141 6.58 -20.27 9.93
C SER A 141 7.76 -19.50 9.33
N VAL A 142 8.62 -20.17 8.58
CA VAL A 142 9.81 -19.56 7.95
C VAL A 142 9.37 -18.56 6.86
N LEU A 143 8.40 -18.94 6.03
CA LEU A 143 7.88 -18.08 4.97
C LEU A 143 7.14 -16.87 5.52
N GLU A 144 6.31 -17.06 6.52
CA GLU A 144 5.58 -15.96 7.17
C GLU A 144 6.54 -14.97 7.85
N GLU A 145 7.59 -15.47 8.54
CA GLU A 145 8.58 -14.62 9.19
C GLU A 145 9.43 -13.84 8.19
N PHE A 146 9.88 -14.51 7.13
CA PHE A 146 10.59 -13.85 6.04
C PHE A 146 9.74 -12.75 5.40
N SER A 147 8.48 -13.07 5.11
CA SER A 147 7.55 -12.14 4.46
C SER A 147 7.18 -10.98 5.37
N LEU A 148 6.99 -11.22 6.67
CA LEU A 148 6.76 -10.15 7.64
C LEU A 148 7.96 -9.18 7.70
N ARG A 149 9.19 -9.70 7.70
CA ARG A 149 10.40 -8.87 7.71
C ARG A 149 10.50 -8.01 6.46
N ARG A 150 10.26 -8.61 5.28
CA ARG A 150 10.24 -7.87 4.00
C ARG A 150 9.12 -6.83 3.97
N PHE A 151 7.94 -7.19 4.47
CA PHE A 151 6.82 -6.27 4.55
C PHE A 151 7.15 -5.04 5.40
N LYS A 152 7.76 -5.24 6.58
CA LYS A 152 8.23 -4.14 7.44
C LYS A 152 9.21 -3.22 6.72
N GLN A 153 10.23 -3.78 6.07
CA GLN A 153 11.21 -3.00 5.30
C GLN A 153 10.55 -2.19 4.18
N ASN A 154 9.65 -2.80 3.42
CA ASN A 154 8.94 -2.11 2.34
C ASN A 154 7.99 -1.03 2.87
N ALA A 155 7.35 -1.24 4.02
CA ALA A 155 6.51 -0.25 4.67
C ALA A 155 7.30 1.00 5.08
N ASP A 156 8.49 0.81 5.64
CA ASP A 156 9.39 1.92 6.02
C ASP A 156 9.87 2.70 4.78
N VAL A 157 10.31 2.00 3.74
CA VAL A 157 10.72 2.59 2.46
C VAL A 157 9.54 3.33 1.80
N GLY A 158 8.35 2.71 1.81
CA GLY A 158 7.15 3.31 1.24
C GLY A 158 6.72 4.60 1.95
N ARG A 159 6.87 4.67 3.28
CA ARG A 159 6.61 5.91 4.05
C ARG A 159 7.63 7.00 3.75
N ALA A 160 8.93 6.65 3.75
CA ALA A 160 9.99 7.61 3.44
C ALA A 160 9.84 8.16 2.01
N GLY A 161 9.57 7.30 1.03
CA GLY A 161 9.33 7.71 -0.34
C GLY A 161 8.07 8.58 -0.49
N PHE A 162 7.01 8.29 0.27
CA PHE A 162 5.80 9.10 0.23
C PHE A 162 5.99 10.49 0.86
N ASN A 163 6.80 10.63 1.91
CA ASN A 163 7.16 11.94 2.44
C ASN A 163 7.81 12.85 1.37
N LYS A 164 8.73 12.31 0.57
CA LYS A 164 9.32 13.07 -0.55
C LYS A 164 8.30 13.45 -1.63
N VAL A 165 7.28 12.62 -1.86
CA VAL A 165 6.17 12.97 -2.76
C VAL A 165 5.37 14.12 -2.18
N LEU A 166 5.05 14.11 -0.88
CA LEU A 166 4.35 15.19 -0.20
C LEU A 166 5.11 16.52 -0.27
N GLU A 167 6.42 16.52 0.01
CA GLU A 167 7.28 17.69 -0.10
C GLU A 167 7.24 18.29 -1.52
N ARG A 168 7.38 17.45 -2.55
CA ARG A 168 7.29 17.90 -3.96
C ARG A 168 5.90 18.42 -4.31
N PHE A 169 4.85 17.80 -3.76
CA PHE A 169 3.46 18.18 -4.04
C PHE A 169 3.14 19.57 -3.48
N VAL A 170 3.67 19.92 -2.30
CA VAL A 170 3.55 21.27 -1.70
C VAL A 170 4.24 22.31 -2.56
N VAL A 171 5.50 22.07 -2.94
CA VAL A 171 6.26 23.02 -3.79
C VAL A 171 5.55 23.28 -5.12
N MET A 172 4.93 22.23 -5.71
CA MET A 172 4.17 22.38 -6.95
C MET A 172 2.85 23.13 -6.77
N ALA A 173 2.23 23.07 -5.61
CA ALA A 173 1.01 23.81 -5.28
C ALA A 173 1.34 25.31 -5.09
N GLU A 174 2.38 25.63 -4.31
CA GLU A 174 2.84 27.00 -4.08
C GLU A 174 3.31 27.72 -5.35
N ALA A 175 3.88 26.98 -6.33
CA ALA A 175 4.33 27.56 -7.60
C ALA A 175 3.20 27.90 -8.57
N LYS A 176 1.95 27.58 -8.26
CA LYS A 176 0.75 27.86 -9.08
C LYS A 176 -0.09 29.03 -8.56
N GLU A 177 0.22 29.53 -7.38
CA GLU A 177 -0.36 30.76 -6.81
C GLU A 177 0.45 32.00 -7.20
#